data_8f5f0d69b5ed4e7a3420664993a4d104
#
_entry.id   8f5f0d69b5ed4e7a3420664993a4d104
#
_cell.length_a   1.000
_cell.length_b   1.000
_cell.length_c   1.000
_cell.angle_alpha   90.00
_cell.angle_beta   90.00
_cell.angle_gamma   90.00
#
_symmetry.space_group_name_H-M   'P 1'
#
loop_
_entity.id
_entity.type
_entity.pdbx_description
1 polymer ?
#
loop_
_entity_poly.entity_id
_entity_poly.type
_entity_poly.pdbx_seq_one_letter_code
_entity_poly.pdbx_strand_id
1 'polypeptide(L)'
;IKPGRFQPRSNFDNEKLQELTESIKKQGVLSPILVRELGFNDYEVIAGERRLRSSKMAGLGTIPCLVDQKKDQDALVSALIENLQREDLNPVEEARGLDRLKREFGLTQDEVASSTGKARSTIANSLRILSLPTSVLDLLSEGKIEKGHAKLLASMQPSDAEKMARKIIKDRLTVKDLSNI
;
A
#
# COMPACT_ATOMS: atom_id res chain seq x y z
N ILE A 1 23.31 -0.92 -2.39
CA ILE A 1 21.86 -1.06 -2.70
C ILE A 1 21.16 0.14 -2.09
N LYS A 2 20.37 0.86 -2.89
CA LYS A 2 19.56 2.02 -2.49
C LYS A 2 18.16 1.55 -2.03
N PRO A 3 17.51 2.26 -1.09
CA PRO A 3 16.10 2.06 -0.76
C PRO A 3 15.24 2.26 -2.01
N GLY A 4 14.13 1.51 -2.10
CA GLY A 4 13.19 1.65 -3.20
C GLY A 4 12.50 3.03 -3.18
N ARG A 5 12.43 3.71 -4.34
CA ARG A 5 11.73 5.01 -4.49
C ARG A 5 10.23 4.91 -4.21
N PHE A 6 9.69 3.71 -4.29
CA PHE A 6 8.25 3.43 -4.26
C PHE A 6 7.88 2.57 -3.05
N GLN A 7 8.20 3.02 -1.83
CA GLN A 7 7.83 2.29 -0.61
C GLN A 7 6.47 2.77 -0.09
N PRO A 8 5.42 1.92 -0.13
CA PRO A 8 4.09 2.29 0.37
C PRO A 8 4.02 2.40 1.90
N ARG A 9 4.95 1.79 2.62
CA ARG A 9 5.03 1.89 4.09
C ARG A 9 5.97 3.02 4.51
N SER A 10 5.39 4.12 5.00
CA SER A 10 6.12 5.20 5.67
C SER A 10 6.34 4.91 7.17
N ASN A 11 5.46 4.15 7.80
CA ASN A 11 5.58 3.76 9.20
C ASN A 11 6.05 2.30 9.33
N PHE A 12 7.29 2.13 9.77
CA PHE A 12 7.81 0.83 10.18
C PHE A 12 7.68 0.74 11.70
N ASP A 13 7.02 -0.32 12.15
CA ASP A 13 7.00 -0.70 13.56
C ASP A 13 8.43 -1.02 14.00
N ASN A 14 8.98 -0.16 14.87
CA ASN A 14 10.36 -0.25 15.31
C ASN A 14 10.65 -1.56 16.07
N GLU A 15 9.68 -2.07 16.84
CA GLU A 15 9.84 -3.32 17.59
C GLU A 15 10.00 -4.50 16.62
N LYS A 16 9.11 -4.61 15.64
CA LYS A 16 9.20 -5.65 14.60
C LYS A 16 10.43 -5.52 13.69
N LEU A 17 11.00 -4.33 13.58
CA LEU A 17 12.24 -4.14 12.84
C LEU A 17 13.44 -4.60 13.67
N GLN A 18 13.43 -4.39 14.99
CA GLN A 18 14.45 -4.88 15.92
C GLN A 18 14.44 -6.40 16.03
N GLU A 19 13.27 -7.04 16.16
CA GLU A 19 13.15 -8.50 16.15
C GLU A 19 13.76 -9.10 14.88
N LEU A 20 13.45 -8.53 13.71
CA LEU A 20 14.02 -8.98 12.44
C LEU A 20 15.53 -8.76 12.39
N THR A 21 16.04 -7.66 12.96
CA THR A 21 17.47 -7.37 13.03
C THR A 21 18.20 -8.43 13.86
N GLU A 22 17.68 -8.80 15.02
CA GLU A 22 18.27 -9.86 15.85
C GLU A 22 18.23 -11.24 15.17
N SER A 23 17.13 -11.55 14.48
CA SER A 23 17.04 -12.76 13.67
C SER A 23 18.12 -12.78 12.56
N ILE A 24 18.29 -11.68 11.85
CA ILE A 24 19.28 -11.53 10.78
C ILE A 24 20.71 -11.61 11.32
N LYS A 25 21.00 -11.07 12.49
CA LYS A 25 22.32 -11.23 13.15
C LYS A 25 22.66 -12.69 13.44
N LYS A 26 21.67 -13.49 13.83
CA LYS A 26 21.86 -14.90 14.21
C LYS A 26 21.93 -15.85 13.01
N GLN A 27 21.08 -15.64 12.02
CA GLN A 27 20.84 -16.61 10.94
C GLN A 27 21.19 -16.07 9.54
N GLY A 28 21.54 -14.78 9.43
CA GLY A 28 21.66 -14.10 8.14
C GLY A 28 20.31 -13.83 7.49
N VAL A 29 20.35 -13.39 6.25
CA VAL A 29 19.14 -13.15 5.43
C VAL A 29 18.76 -14.45 4.73
N LEU A 30 17.77 -15.17 5.25
CA LEU A 30 17.32 -16.47 4.73
C LEU A 30 16.62 -16.37 3.38
N SER A 31 15.88 -15.28 3.14
CA SER A 31 15.21 -15.04 1.87
C SER A 31 15.84 -13.83 1.19
N PRO A 32 16.31 -13.94 -0.06
CA PRO A 32 16.92 -12.82 -0.77
C PRO A 32 15.93 -11.67 -0.94
N ILE A 33 16.46 -10.45 -1.04
CA ILE A 33 15.67 -9.28 -1.44
C ILE A 33 15.64 -9.20 -2.97
N LEU A 34 14.56 -8.64 -3.52
CA LEU A 34 14.45 -8.39 -4.95
C LEU A 34 14.97 -6.97 -5.25
N VAL A 35 15.90 -6.87 -6.19
CA VAL A 35 16.51 -5.60 -6.60
C VAL A 35 16.48 -5.46 -8.12
N ARG A 36 16.52 -4.23 -8.61
CA ARG A 36 16.79 -3.92 -10.03
C ARG A 36 18.12 -3.21 -10.16
N GLU A 37 18.78 -3.41 -11.28
CA GLU A 37 19.98 -2.68 -11.64
C GLU A 37 19.61 -1.32 -12.23
N LEU A 38 20.18 -0.24 -11.66
CA LEU A 38 20.03 1.13 -12.16
C LEU A 38 21.22 1.55 -13.05
N GLY A 39 22.34 0.86 -12.94
CA GLY A 39 23.59 1.12 -13.63
C GLY A 39 24.71 0.27 -13.05
N PHE A 40 25.93 0.41 -13.53
CA PHE A 40 27.06 -0.40 -13.11
C PHE A 40 27.21 -0.41 -11.57
N ASN A 41 27.01 -1.57 -10.96
CA ASN A 41 27.03 -1.79 -9.50
C ASN A 41 26.04 -0.93 -8.67
N ASP A 42 25.03 -0.34 -9.29
CA ASP A 42 24.00 0.43 -8.61
C ASP A 42 22.66 -0.30 -8.66
N TYR A 43 22.13 -0.64 -7.48
CA TYR A 43 20.92 -1.45 -7.34
C TYR A 43 19.89 -0.73 -6.46
N GLU A 44 18.62 -0.86 -6.80
CA GLU A 44 17.49 -0.35 -6.03
C GLU A 44 16.57 -1.50 -5.60
N VAL A 45 16.08 -1.45 -4.36
CA VAL A 45 15.14 -2.46 -3.85
C VAL A 45 13.79 -2.34 -4.51
N ILE A 46 13.28 -3.44 -5.07
CA ILE A 46 11.91 -3.62 -5.53
C ILE A 46 11.05 -4.18 -4.38
N ALA A 47 11.53 -5.26 -3.73
CA ALA A 47 10.85 -5.89 -2.59
C ALA A 47 11.84 -6.33 -1.52
N GLY A 48 11.43 -6.23 -0.24
CA GLY A 48 12.25 -6.62 0.90
C GLY A 48 12.92 -5.46 1.66
N GLU A 49 12.35 -4.24 1.62
CA GLU A 49 12.89 -3.05 2.31
C GLU A 49 13.17 -3.28 3.80
N ARG A 50 12.27 -3.98 4.52
CA ARG A 50 12.50 -4.32 5.94
C ARG A 50 13.77 -5.15 6.11
N ARG A 51 13.99 -6.16 5.25
CA ARG A 51 15.20 -6.99 5.26
C ARG A 51 16.44 -6.16 4.97
N LEU A 52 16.39 -5.24 4.01
CA LEU A 52 17.51 -4.32 3.73
C LEU A 52 17.83 -3.45 4.95
N ARG A 53 16.83 -2.82 5.58
CA ARG A 53 17.03 -1.97 6.77
C ARG A 53 17.56 -2.77 7.95
N SER A 54 16.93 -3.90 8.27
CA SER A 54 17.39 -4.76 9.36
C SER A 54 18.80 -5.32 9.11
N SER A 55 19.17 -5.61 7.87
CA SER A 55 20.54 -6.02 7.52
C SER A 55 21.56 -4.92 7.75
N LYS A 56 21.23 -3.68 7.40
CA LYS A 56 22.07 -2.51 7.71
C LYS A 56 22.21 -2.31 9.21
N MET A 57 21.12 -2.42 9.97
CA MET A 57 21.15 -2.34 11.45
C MET A 57 21.92 -3.51 12.08
N ALA A 58 21.90 -4.68 11.46
CA ALA A 58 22.68 -5.84 11.86
C ALA A 58 24.17 -5.73 11.52
N GLY A 59 24.59 -4.72 10.74
CA GLY A 59 25.98 -4.50 10.35
C GLY A 59 26.47 -5.40 9.23
N LEU A 60 25.57 -6.02 8.43
CA LEU A 60 25.95 -6.89 7.33
C LEU A 60 26.52 -6.05 6.16
N GLY A 61 27.73 -6.40 5.69
CA GLY A 61 28.35 -5.77 4.53
C GLY A 61 27.71 -6.19 3.19
N THR A 62 27.15 -7.39 3.13
CA THR A 62 26.48 -7.95 1.94
C THR A 62 25.21 -8.69 2.33
N ILE A 63 24.24 -8.75 1.41
CA ILE A 63 23.01 -9.51 1.58
C ILE A 63 22.66 -10.21 0.26
N PRO A 64 22.01 -11.38 0.32
CA PRO A 64 21.59 -12.10 -0.88
C PRO A 64 20.50 -11.30 -1.61
N CYS A 65 20.66 -11.17 -2.93
CA CYS A 65 19.72 -10.45 -3.79
C CYS A 65 19.38 -11.31 -5.00
N LEU A 66 18.12 -11.21 -5.43
CA LEU A 66 17.69 -11.59 -6.77
C LEU A 66 17.68 -10.30 -7.62
N VAL A 67 18.43 -10.31 -8.70
CA VAL A 67 18.44 -9.19 -9.67
C VAL A 67 17.36 -9.48 -10.71
N ASP A 68 16.33 -8.65 -10.75
CA ASP A 68 15.30 -8.76 -11.77
C ASP A 68 15.81 -8.15 -13.08
N GLN A 69 15.88 -8.98 -14.12
CA GLN A 69 16.27 -8.59 -15.48
C GLN A 69 15.07 -8.20 -16.36
N LYS A 70 13.83 -8.28 -15.81
CA LYS A 70 12.64 -7.81 -16.54
C LYS A 70 12.70 -6.32 -16.73
N LYS A 71 12.04 -5.85 -17.78
CA LYS A 71 11.86 -4.41 -18.01
C LYS A 71 11.37 -3.79 -16.72
N ASP A 72 12.05 -2.77 -16.23
CA ASP A 72 11.82 -2.09 -14.94
C ASP A 72 10.34 -1.92 -14.58
N GLN A 73 9.51 -1.69 -15.55
CA GLN A 73 8.09 -1.45 -15.40
C GLN A 73 7.30 -2.70 -14.97
N ASP A 74 7.57 -3.86 -15.57
CA ASP A 74 6.86 -5.11 -15.28
C ASP A 74 7.18 -5.62 -13.88
N ALA A 75 8.44 -5.48 -13.46
CA ALA A 75 8.87 -5.84 -12.12
C ALA A 75 8.22 -4.96 -11.04
N LEU A 76 8.12 -3.64 -11.29
CA LEU A 76 7.45 -2.71 -10.39
C LEU A 76 5.95 -2.95 -10.29
N VAL A 77 5.30 -3.25 -11.41
CA VAL A 77 3.87 -3.62 -11.44
C VAL A 77 3.65 -4.90 -10.63
N SER A 78 4.47 -5.94 -10.84
CA SER A 78 4.36 -7.21 -10.12
C SER A 78 4.54 -7.03 -8.61
N ALA A 79 5.53 -6.26 -8.19
CA ALA A 79 5.78 -5.97 -6.78
C ALA A 79 4.65 -5.16 -6.13
N LEU A 80 4.04 -4.23 -6.87
CA LEU A 80 2.91 -3.43 -6.39
C LEU A 80 1.65 -4.30 -6.26
N ILE A 81 1.41 -5.22 -7.21
CA ILE A 81 0.30 -6.16 -7.17
C ILE A 81 0.45 -7.11 -5.97
N GLU A 82 1.65 -7.69 -5.75
CA GLU A 82 1.94 -8.54 -4.58
C GLU A 82 1.61 -7.81 -3.28
N ASN A 83 2.05 -6.55 -3.16
CA ASN A 83 1.76 -5.75 -1.97
C ASN A 83 0.26 -5.46 -1.79
N LEU A 84 -0.50 -5.30 -2.90
CA LEU A 84 -1.95 -5.10 -2.88
C LEU A 84 -2.77 -6.36 -2.51
N GLN A 85 -2.16 -7.54 -2.60
CA GLN A 85 -2.78 -8.81 -2.20
C GLN A 85 -2.62 -9.10 -0.70
N ARG A 86 -1.97 -8.22 0.05
CA ARG A 86 -1.84 -8.37 1.50
C ARG A 86 -3.17 -8.12 2.20
N GLU A 87 -3.46 -8.93 3.21
CA GLU A 87 -4.71 -8.86 3.99
C GLU A 87 -4.75 -7.69 4.99
N ASP A 88 -3.58 -7.13 5.34
CA ASP A 88 -3.43 -6.11 6.37
C ASP A 88 -3.46 -4.65 5.86
N LEU A 89 -3.81 -4.43 4.59
CA LEU A 89 -3.94 -3.08 4.03
C LEU A 89 -5.21 -2.38 4.50
N ASN A 90 -5.07 -1.12 4.94
CA ASN A 90 -6.24 -0.31 5.14
C ASN A 90 -6.86 0.15 3.79
N PRO A 91 -8.17 0.54 3.78
CA PRO A 91 -8.85 0.88 2.53
C PRO A 91 -8.23 2.05 1.75
N VAL A 92 -7.55 2.99 2.43
CA VAL A 92 -6.89 4.13 1.79
C VAL A 92 -5.57 3.70 1.16
N GLU A 93 -4.80 2.83 1.82
CA GLU A 93 -3.58 2.23 1.27
C GLU A 93 -3.89 1.40 0.02
N GLU A 94 -4.94 0.56 0.10
CA GLU A 94 -5.42 -0.21 -1.05
C GLU A 94 -5.77 0.71 -2.23
N ALA A 95 -6.57 1.75 -1.98
CA ALA A 95 -6.98 2.70 -3.01
C ALA A 95 -5.79 3.44 -3.64
N ARG A 96 -4.81 3.88 -2.83
CA ARG A 96 -3.57 4.52 -3.31
C ARG A 96 -2.73 3.58 -4.16
N GLY A 97 -2.60 2.32 -3.78
CA GLY A 97 -1.88 1.32 -4.56
C GLY A 97 -2.54 1.07 -5.92
N LEU A 98 -3.87 0.99 -5.97
CA LEU A 98 -4.63 0.86 -7.22
C LEU A 98 -4.51 2.11 -8.11
N ASP A 99 -4.52 3.30 -7.52
CA ASP A 99 -4.33 4.56 -8.26
C ASP A 99 -2.92 4.65 -8.88
N ARG A 100 -1.89 4.17 -8.15
CA ARG A 100 -0.53 4.08 -8.67
C ARG A 100 -0.42 3.17 -9.87
N LEU A 101 -1.02 1.97 -9.85
CA LEU A 101 -1.05 1.08 -11.00
C LEU A 101 -1.64 1.79 -12.23
N LYS A 102 -2.70 2.58 -12.03
CA LYS A 102 -3.36 3.31 -13.09
C LYS A 102 -2.51 4.49 -13.60
N ARG A 103 -1.99 5.35 -12.70
CA ARG A 103 -1.35 6.62 -13.09
C ARG A 103 0.11 6.47 -13.49
N GLU A 104 0.87 5.67 -12.74
CA GLU A 104 2.31 5.54 -12.97
C GLU A 104 2.63 4.51 -14.06
N PHE A 105 1.78 3.47 -14.19
CA PHE A 105 2.00 2.39 -15.16
C PHE A 105 1.02 2.42 -16.36
N GLY A 106 0.09 3.38 -16.38
CA GLY A 106 -0.84 3.58 -17.51
C GLY A 106 -1.90 2.48 -17.64
N LEU A 107 -2.10 1.65 -16.61
CA LEU A 107 -3.06 0.56 -16.67
C LEU A 107 -4.50 1.08 -16.63
N THR A 108 -5.35 0.49 -17.44
CA THR A 108 -6.80 0.69 -17.39
C THR A 108 -7.41 0.04 -16.14
N GLN A 109 -8.63 0.43 -15.78
CA GLN A 109 -9.33 -0.22 -14.65
C GLN A 109 -9.57 -1.72 -14.87
N ASP A 110 -9.74 -2.14 -16.12
CA ASP A 110 -9.94 -3.55 -16.48
C ASP A 110 -8.63 -4.35 -16.32
N GLU A 111 -7.51 -3.78 -16.75
CA GLU A 111 -6.19 -4.40 -16.54
C GLU A 111 -5.82 -4.48 -15.07
N VAL A 112 -6.09 -3.42 -14.28
CA VAL A 112 -5.90 -3.45 -12.82
C VAL A 112 -6.79 -4.51 -12.17
N ALA A 113 -8.06 -4.63 -12.59
CA ALA A 113 -8.99 -5.66 -12.10
C ALA A 113 -8.46 -7.07 -12.39
N SER A 114 -8.06 -7.34 -13.63
CA SER A 114 -7.48 -8.61 -14.05
C SER A 114 -6.20 -8.96 -13.30
N SER A 115 -5.29 -7.98 -13.15
CA SER A 115 -3.97 -8.19 -12.51
C SER A 115 -4.10 -8.41 -10.99
N THR A 116 -5.11 -7.81 -10.35
CA THR A 116 -5.31 -7.92 -8.89
C THR A 116 -6.31 -9.01 -8.49
N GLY A 117 -6.99 -9.65 -9.45
CA GLY A 117 -8.05 -10.62 -9.19
C GLY A 117 -9.33 -10.03 -8.61
N LYS A 118 -9.52 -8.69 -8.71
CA LYS A 118 -10.67 -7.97 -8.16
C LYS A 118 -11.67 -7.62 -9.26
N ALA A 119 -12.96 -7.51 -8.89
CA ALA A 119 -13.96 -7.02 -9.83
C ALA A 119 -13.71 -5.55 -10.22
N ARG A 120 -13.95 -5.16 -11.47
CA ARG A 120 -13.83 -3.78 -11.96
C ARG A 120 -14.62 -2.78 -11.09
N SER A 121 -15.82 -3.15 -10.65
CA SER A 121 -16.64 -2.32 -9.75
C SER A 121 -15.96 -2.08 -8.40
N THR A 122 -15.21 -3.05 -7.89
CA THR A 122 -14.43 -2.92 -6.67
C THR A 122 -13.29 -1.91 -6.86
N ILE A 123 -12.57 -2.00 -7.99
CA ILE A 123 -11.52 -1.03 -8.36
C ILE A 123 -12.08 0.39 -8.44
N ALA A 124 -13.19 0.58 -9.18
CA ALA A 124 -13.83 1.88 -9.33
C ALA A 124 -14.26 2.48 -7.98
N ASN A 125 -14.86 1.67 -7.10
CA ASN A 125 -15.26 2.11 -5.77
C ASN A 125 -14.05 2.48 -4.88
N SER A 126 -12.97 1.69 -4.91
CA SER A 126 -11.75 2.00 -4.16
C SER A 126 -11.09 3.29 -4.66
N LEU A 127 -11.03 3.52 -5.97
CA LEU A 127 -10.50 4.77 -6.53
C LEU A 127 -11.35 5.99 -6.15
N ARG A 128 -12.68 5.85 -6.09
CA ARG A 128 -13.58 6.94 -5.66
C ARG A 128 -13.34 7.37 -4.22
N ILE A 129 -12.89 6.48 -3.35
CA ILE A 129 -12.55 6.84 -1.96
C ILE A 129 -11.50 7.95 -1.92
N LEU A 130 -10.55 7.98 -2.86
CA LEU A 130 -9.50 8.99 -2.91
C LEU A 130 -10.01 10.41 -3.25
N SER A 131 -11.24 10.56 -3.71
CA SER A 131 -11.87 11.88 -3.89
C SER A 131 -12.39 12.51 -2.59
N LEU A 132 -12.39 11.77 -1.49
CA LEU A 132 -12.80 12.28 -0.18
C LEU A 132 -11.78 13.28 0.38
N PRO A 133 -12.23 14.25 1.20
CA PRO A 133 -11.34 15.14 1.93
C PRO A 133 -10.33 14.38 2.80
N THR A 134 -9.14 14.92 2.97
CA THR A 134 -8.07 14.31 3.77
C THR A 134 -8.54 13.96 5.18
N SER A 135 -9.31 14.84 5.82
CA SER A 135 -9.90 14.59 7.14
C SER A 135 -10.76 13.32 7.20
N VAL A 136 -11.48 13.00 6.13
CA VAL A 136 -12.30 11.78 6.04
C VAL A 136 -11.45 10.56 5.72
N LEU A 137 -10.42 10.72 4.88
CA LEU A 137 -9.45 9.65 4.60
C LEU A 137 -8.68 9.23 5.86
N ASP A 138 -8.32 10.19 6.72
CA ASP A 138 -7.64 9.91 7.99
C ASP A 138 -8.55 9.08 8.92
N LEU A 139 -9.83 9.44 9.04
CA LEU A 139 -10.80 8.67 9.82
C LEU A 139 -10.99 7.23 9.29
N LEU A 140 -10.95 7.06 7.97
CA LEU A 140 -11.02 5.74 7.35
C LEU A 140 -9.74 4.93 7.59
N SER A 141 -8.58 5.57 7.51
CA SER A 141 -7.28 4.92 7.77
C SER A 141 -7.13 4.46 9.21
N GLU A 142 -7.69 5.24 10.15
CA GLU A 142 -7.70 4.94 11.58
C GLU A 142 -8.79 3.92 11.97
N GLY A 143 -9.61 3.48 11.02
CA GLY A 143 -10.72 2.55 11.27
C GLY A 143 -11.89 3.14 12.05
N LYS A 144 -11.97 4.48 12.18
CA LYS A 144 -13.09 5.18 12.84
C LYS A 144 -14.37 5.16 12.01
N ILE A 145 -14.25 5.00 10.70
CA ILE A 145 -15.35 4.75 9.76
C ILE A 145 -14.98 3.55 8.87
N GLU A 146 -15.98 2.84 8.39
CA GLU A 146 -15.81 1.66 7.54
C GLU A 146 -15.72 2.00 6.05
N LYS A 147 -15.16 1.09 5.23
CA LYS A 147 -15.12 1.21 3.76
C LYS A 147 -16.51 1.44 3.15
N GLY A 148 -17.56 0.85 3.74
CA GLY A 148 -18.95 1.05 3.33
C GLY A 148 -19.41 2.50 3.50
N HIS A 149 -19.07 3.14 4.64
CA HIS A 149 -19.35 4.56 4.87
C HIS A 149 -18.62 5.44 3.85
N ALA A 150 -17.32 5.20 3.64
CA ALA A 150 -16.51 5.95 2.68
C ALA A 150 -17.07 5.87 1.25
N LYS A 151 -17.60 4.72 0.83
CA LYS A 151 -18.25 4.55 -0.48
C LYS A 151 -19.47 5.47 -0.65
N LEU A 152 -20.30 5.62 0.38
CA LEU A 152 -21.48 6.50 0.37
C LEU A 152 -21.05 7.97 0.43
N LEU A 153 -20.10 8.30 1.30
CA LEU A 153 -19.56 9.66 1.44
C LEU A 153 -18.92 10.17 0.15
N ALA A 154 -18.28 9.29 -0.64
CA ALA A 154 -17.63 9.65 -1.90
C ALA A 154 -18.61 10.06 -3.01
N SER A 155 -19.93 9.97 -2.80
CA SER A 155 -20.96 10.50 -3.69
C SER A 155 -21.47 11.87 -3.25
N MET A 156 -21.03 12.37 -2.11
CA MET A 156 -21.45 13.66 -1.55
C MET A 156 -20.49 14.79 -1.93
N GLN A 157 -20.93 16.04 -1.75
CA GLN A 157 -20.01 17.18 -1.83
C GLN A 157 -18.98 17.11 -0.68
N PRO A 158 -17.73 17.57 -0.90
CA PRO A 158 -16.67 17.47 0.11
C PRO A 158 -17.04 17.98 1.50
N SER A 159 -17.68 19.15 1.59
CA SER A 159 -18.11 19.76 2.84
C SER A 159 -19.17 18.93 3.58
N ASP A 160 -20.06 18.28 2.83
CA ASP A 160 -21.13 17.47 3.41
C ASP A 160 -20.60 16.08 3.82
N ALA A 161 -19.64 15.52 3.06
CA ALA A 161 -18.93 14.31 3.42
C ALA A 161 -18.20 14.46 4.78
N GLU A 162 -17.55 15.60 5.03
CA GLU A 162 -16.90 15.87 6.32
C GLU A 162 -17.89 15.98 7.48
N LYS A 163 -19.00 16.71 7.29
CA LYS A 163 -20.06 16.83 8.32
C LYS A 163 -20.66 15.47 8.64
N MET A 164 -20.94 14.69 7.58
CA MET A 164 -21.55 13.38 7.72
C MET A 164 -20.57 12.38 8.37
N ALA A 165 -19.27 12.41 8.04
CA ALA A 165 -18.27 11.57 8.68
C ALA A 165 -18.20 11.82 10.21
N ARG A 166 -18.26 13.08 10.64
CA ARG A 166 -18.33 13.42 12.07
C ARG A 166 -19.62 12.92 12.72
N LYS A 167 -20.75 13.00 12.01
CA LYS A 167 -22.04 12.50 12.49
C LYS A 167 -22.02 10.98 12.64
N ILE A 168 -21.45 10.23 11.68
CA ILE A 168 -21.30 8.77 11.75
C ILE A 168 -20.60 8.37 13.05
N ILE A 169 -19.51 9.05 13.39
CA ILE A 169 -18.74 8.74 14.60
C ILE A 169 -19.51 9.11 15.86
N LYS A 170 -20.11 10.31 15.90
CA LYS A 170 -20.86 10.83 17.06
C LYS A 170 -22.06 9.94 17.38
N ASP A 171 -22.84 9.61 16.36
CA ASP A 171 -24.13 8.90 16.50
C ASP A 171 -23.98 7.39 16.32
N ARG A 172 -22.75 6.88 16.07
CA ARG A 172 -22.42 5.48 15.81
C ARG A 172 -23.28 4.85 14.70
N LEU A 173 -23.49 5.60 13.63
CA LEU A 173 -24.33 5.16 12.51
C LEU A 173 -23.68 3.97 11.81
N THR A 174 -24.50 2.98 11.45
CA THR A 174 -24.07 1.89 10.58
C THR A 174 -24.12 2.30 9.11
N VAL A 175 -23.49 1.51 8.23
CA VAL A 175 -23.56 1.73 6.77
C VAL A 175 -25.02 1.70 6.28
N LYS A 176 -25.87 0.85 6.91
CA LYS A 176 -27.28 0.74 6.58
C LYS A 176 -28.06 2.00 6.97
N ASP A 177 -27.76 2.56 8.16
CA ASP A 177 -28.41 3.79 8.61
C ASP A 177 -28.07 4.96 7.67
N LEU A 178 -26.80 5.04 7.25
CA LEU A 178 -26.35 6.07 6.31
C LEU A 178 -27.01 5.91 4.92
N SER A 179 -27.29 4.69 4.47
CA SER A 179 -27.92 4.46 3.17
C SER A 179 -29.39 4.82 3.13
N ASN A 180 -30.05 5.02 4.28
CA ASN A 180 -31.44 5.38 4.42
C ASN A 180 -31.67 6.88 4.64
N ILE A 181 -30.60 7.68 4.72
CA ILE A 181 -30.62 9.14 4.83
C ILE A 181 -30.48 9.77 3.44
#